data_763fa3e85fb618128bac4998bcc9c0c2
#
_entry.id   763fa3e85fb618128bac4998bcc9c0c2
#
_cell.length_a   1.000
_cell.length_b   1.000
_cell.length_c   1.000
_cell.angle_alpha   90.00
_cell.angle_beta   90.00
_cell.angle_gamma   90.00
#
_symmetry.space_group_name_H-M   'P 1'
#
loop_
_entity.id
_entity.type
_entity.pdbx_description
1 polymer ?
#
loop_
_entity_poly.entity_id
_entity_poly.type
_entity_poly.pdbx_seq_one_letter_code
_entity_poly.pdbx_strand_id
1 'polypeptide(L)'
;AQNSALCNRFQHREAILSVDAWVEWAIEKELRPEVIAFIRFRGENLLHEHTNGIPKGTVCYASPRTWHWVSNLLDENQSAENEAVSIEGLVGKGPAAEFVAFVNIWRKIGDIDLQEIIDDPDNAPIPDDPAAQYAVAGHLGRKATKQNLGAFITFLNRCSPEFAIKAVRDATQRDEDLKCTEAYLEFKRDFIDINIAA
;
A
#
# COMPACT_ATOMS: atom_id res chain seq x y z
N ALA A 1 -28.78 -22.09 -3.71
CA ALA A 1 -28.32 -23.23 -2.90
C ALA A 1 -27.85 -24.32 -3.86
N GLN A 2 -26.67 -24.88 -3.66
CA GLN A 2 -26.18 -26.02 -4.45
C GLN A 2 -26.97 -27.27 -4.09
N ASN A 3 -27.22 -28.12 -5.10
CA ASN A 3 -27.91 -29.40 -4.90
C ASN A 3 -27.08 -30.28 -3.96
N SER A 4 -27.76 -30.86 -2.93
CA SER A 4 -27.07 -31.69 -1.90
C SER A 4 -26.32 -32.89 -2.51
N ALA A 5 -26.76 -33.43 -3.64
CA ALA A 5 -26.08 -34.50 -4.36
C ALA A 5 -24.75 -34.07 -4.97
N LEU A 6 -24.55 -32.78 -5.25
CA LEU A 6 -23.30 -32.22 -5.73
C LEU A 6 -22.31 -31.92 -4.58
N CYS A 7 -22.84 -31.52 -3.42
CA CYS A 7 -21.98 -31.15 -2.30
C CYS A 7 -21.02 -32.26 -1.86
N ASN A 8 -21.47 -33.54 -1.88
CA ASN A 8 -20.63 -34.67 -1.51
C ASN A 8 -19.61 -35.11 -2.59
N ARG A 9 -19.62 -34.48 -3.77
CA ARG A 9 -18.75 -34.87 -4.90
C ARG A 9 -17.59 -33.92 -5.11
N PHE A 10 -17.55 -32.80 -4.37
CA PHE A 10 -16.51 -31.78 -4.50
C PHE A 10 -15.82 -31.51 -3.19
N GLN A 11 -14.53 -31.20 -3.26
CA GLN A 11 -13.82 -30.64 -2.15
C GLN A 11 -14.21 -29.17 -2.02
N HIS A 12 -14.83 -28.81 -0.89
CA HIS A 12 -15.16 -27.42 -0.59
C HIS A 12 -13.95 -26.73 0.03
N ARG A 13 -13.61 -25.57 -0.49
CA ARG A 13 -12.58 -24.69 0.05
C ARG A 13 -13.18 -23.29 0.15
N GLU A 14 -12.96 -22.66 1.28
CA GLU A 14 -13.28 -21.25 1.47
C GLU A 14 -12.06 -20.41 1.06
N ALA A 15 -12.30 -19.41 0.19
CA ALA A 15 -11.26 -18.44 -0.16
C ALA A 15 -11.38 -17.27 0.81
N ILE A 16 -10.36 -17.09 1.64
CA ILE A 16 -10.28 -15.98 2.58
C ILE A 16 -9.56 -14.83 1.87
N LEU A 17 -10.16 -13.64 1.92
CA LEU A 17 -9.52 -12.42 1.44
C LEU A 17 -8.36 -12.07 2.35
N SER A 18 -7.20 -11.76 1.76
CA SER A 18 -6.02 -11.27 2.48
C SER A 18 -5.37 -10.17 1.66
N VAL A 19 -5.23 -9.00 2.27
CA VAL A 19 -4.51 -7.86 1.66
C VAL A 19 -3.05 -8.23 1.43
N ASP A 20 -2.39 -8.84 2.41
CA ASP A 20 -0.98 -9.22 2.29
C ASP A 20 -0.74 -10.20 1.14
N ALA A 21 -1.56 -11.26 1.03
CA ALA A 21 -1.45 -12.22 -0.07
C ALA A 21 -1.72 -11.59 -1.44
N TRP A 22 -2.69 -10.66 -1.53
CA TRP A 22 -2.94 -9.93 -2.76
C TRP A 22 -1.77 -9.02 -3.13
N VAL A 23 -1.18 -8.35 -2.14
CA VAL A 23 -0.03 -7.46 -2.34
C VAL A 23 1.20 -8.24 -2.80
N GLU A 24 1.49 -9.39 -2.21
CA GLU A 24 2.59 -10.27 -2.66
C GLU A 24 2.40 -10.64 -4.14
N TRP A 25 1.20 -11.10 -4.51
CA TRP A 25 0.85 -11.39 -5.88
C TRP A 25 0.95 -10.15 -6.80
N ALA A 26 0.50 -8.98 -6.33
CA ALA A 26 0.54 -7.73 -7.10
C ALA A 26 1.99 -7.27 -7.37
N ILE A 27 2.90 -7.47 -6.43
CA ILE A 27 4.33 -7.21 -6.59
C ILE A 27 4.93 -8.17 -7.63
N GLU A 28 4.64 -9.47 -7.53
CA GLU A 28 5.10 -10.47 -8.51
C GLU A 28 4.60 -10.19 -9.94
N LYS A 29 3.40 -9.59 -10.05
CA LYS A 29 2.80 -9.19 -11.34
C LYS A 29 3.19 -7.79 -11.78
N GLU A 30 4.09 -7.14 -11.06
CA GLU A 30 4.59 -5.78 -11.36
C GLU A 30 3.46 -4.74 -11.49
N LEU A 31 2.40 -4.86 -10.67
CA LEU A 31 1.34 -3.87 -10.64
C LEU A 31 1.89 -2.51 -10.21
N ARG A 32 1.18 -1.46 -10.62
CA ARG A 32 1.54 -0.07 -10.32
C ARG A 32 1.67 0.15 -8.81
N PRO A 33 2.78 0.76 -8.37
CA PRO A 33 3.06 0.97 -6.94
C PRO A 33 1.98 1.77 -6.23
N GLU A 34 1.33 2.71 -6.93
CA GLU A 34 0.23 3.53 -6.41
C GLU A 34 -0.97 2.68 -6.00
N VAL A 35 -1.31 1.68 -6.83
CA VAL A 35 -2.43 0.76 -6.55
C VAL A 35 -2.10 -0.12 -5.35
N ILE A 36 -0.90 -0.67 -5.30
CA ILE A 36 -0.44 -1.49 -4.18
C ILE A 36 -0.44 -0.68 -2.87
N ALA A 37 0.09 0.54 -2.92
CA ALA A 37 0.15 1.41 -1.75
C ALA A 37 -1.24 1.82 -1.27
N PHE A 38 -2.16 2.14 -2.19
CA PHE A 38 -3.53 2.47 -1.85
C PHE A 38 -4.26 1.31 -1.16
N ILE A 39 -4.17 0.11 -1.71
CA ILE A 39 -4.82 -1.07 -1.12
C ILE A 39 -4.23 -1.41 0.26
N ARG A 40 -2.92 -1.31 0.44
CA ARG A 40 -2.30 -1.45 1.76
C ARG A 40 -2.79 -0.40 2.76
N PHE A 41 -2.98 0.84 2.30
CA PHE A 41 -3.44 1.94 3.14
C PHE A 41 -4.91 1.77 3.57
N ARG A 42 -5.78 1.35 2.65
CA ARG A 42 -7.23 1.25 2.88
C ARG A 42 -7.71 -0.13 3.35
N GLY A 43 -6.92 -1.16 3.13
CA GLY A 43 -7.18 -2.51 3.62
C GLY A 43 -8.29 -3.27 2.87
N GLU A 44 -8.86 -4.25 3.54
CA GLU A 44 -9.78 -5.23 2.95
C GLU A 44 -11.06 -4.61 2.36
N ASN A 45 -11.60 -3.57 2.99
CA ASN A 45 -12.85 -2.94 2.58
C ASN A 45 -12.80 -2.38 1.16
N LEU A 46 -11.65 -1.85 0.74
CA LEU A 46 -11.45 -1.36 -0.62
C LEU A 46 -10.79 -2.38 -1.55
N LEU A 47 -10.16 -3.42 -1.01
CA LEU A 47 -9.72 -4.54 -1.84
C LEU A 47 -10.93 -5.31 -2.39
N HIS A 48 -12.00 -5.48 -1.58
CA HIS A 48 -13.24 -6.13 -2.03
C HIS A 48 -14.47 -5.61 -1.27
N GLU A 49 -15.30 -4.78 -1.93
CA GLU A 49 -16.47 -4.15 -1.29
C GLU A 49 -17.60 -5.13 -0.90
N HIS A 50 -17.74 -6.23 -1.64
CA HIS A 50 -18.93 -7.10 -1.52
C HIS A 50 -18.57 -8.55 -1.18
N THR A 51 -17.89 -8.76 -0.06
CA THR A 51 -17.55 -10.11 0.42
C THR A 51 -18.79 -10.94 0.78
N ASN A 52 -19.88 -10.29 1.19
CA ASN A 52 -21.13 -10.94 1.61
C ASN A 52 -22.18 -11.05 0.49
N GLY A 53 -21.82 -10.77 -0.76
CA GLY A 53 -22.70 -10.84 -1.92
C GLY A 53 -22.94 -9.48 -2.59
N ILE A 54 -23.07 -9.51 -3.89
CA ILE A 54 -23.21 -8.30 -4.73
C ILE A 54 -24.67 -7.84 -4.71
N PRO A 55 -24.98 -6.56 -4.33
CA PRO A 55 -26.35 -6.03 -4.38
C PRO A 55 -26.92 -6.05 -5.80
N LYS A 56 -28.24 -6.24 -5.91
CA LYS A 56 -28.93 -6.15 -7.21
C LYS A 56 -28.75 -4.78 -7.84
N GLY A 57 -28.36 -4.74 -9.10
CA GLY A 57 -28.16 -3.50 -9.86
C GLY A 57 -26.74 -2.92 -9.74
N THR A 58 -25.84 -3.53 -8.99
CA THR A 58 -24.43 -3.14 -8.98
C THR A 58 -23.81 -3.41 -10.35
N VAL A 59 -23.27 -2.37 -10.99
CA VAL A 59 -22.65 -2.45 -12.31
C VAL A 59 -21.15 -2.70 -12.21
N CYS A 60 -20.49 -2.00 -11.26
CA CYS A 60 -19.06 -2.11 -10.99
C CYS A 60 -18.81 -1.98 -9.49
N TYR A 61 -17.73 -2.56 -9.01
CA TYR A 61 -17.34 -2.53 -7.60
C TYR A 61 -15.86 -2.89 -7.45
N ALA A 62 -15.27 -2.46 -6.34
CA ALA A 62 -13.88 -2.75 -6.01
C ALA A 62 -13.69 -4.25 -5.70
N SER A 63 -12.70 -4.85 -6.34
CA SER A 63 -12.32 -6.25 -6.16
C SER A 63 -10.85 -6.45 -6.53
N PRO A 64 -10.19 -7.53 -6.09
CA PRO A 64 -8.81 -7.85 -6.49
C PRO A 64 -8.56 -7.79 -8.00
N ARG A 65 -9.55 -8.23 -8.79
CA ARG A 65 -9.49 -8.23 -10.25
C ARG A 65 -9.60 -6.82 -10.83
N THR A 66 -10.54 -6.01 -10.32
CA THR A 66 -10.75 -4.66 -10.85
C THR A 66 -9.59 -3.74 -10.51
N TRP A 67 -8.92 -3.92 -9.37
CA TRP A 67 -7.69 -3.20 -9.04
C TRP A 67 -6.52 -3.57 -9.96
N HIS A 68 -6.43 -4.83 -10.40
CA HIS A 68 -5.46 -5.20 -11.43
C HIS A 68 -5.75 -4.46 -12.76
N TRP A 69 -7.01 -4.34 -13.15
CA TRP A 69 -7.38 -3.59 -14.35
C TRP A 69 -7.11 -2.08 -14.19
N VAL A 70 -7.35 -1.51 -13.01
CA VAL A 70 -6.95 -0.12 -12.70
C VAL A 70 -5.45 0.06 -12.88
N SER A 71 -4.64 -0.89 -12.37
CA SER A 71 -3.19 -0.84 -12.56
C SER A 71 -2.78 -0.79 -14.04
N ASN A 72 -3.43 -1.60 -14.88
CA ASN A 72 -3.14 -1.62 -16.32
C ASN A 72 -3.62 -0.35 -17.04
N LEU A 73 -4.63 0.33 -16.50
CA LEU A 73 -5.20 1.54 -17.08
C LEU A 73 -4.35 2.78 -16.77
N LEU A 74 -3.66 2.81 -15.64
CA LEU A 74 -2.90 3.98 -15.20
C LEU A 74 -1.76 4.30 -16.17
N ASP A 75 -1.73 5.54 -16.65
CA ASP A 75 -0.64 6.10 -17.44
C ASP A 75 0.10 7.16 -16.60
N GLU A 76 1.42 7.05 -16.52
CA GLU A 76 2.27 8.01 -15.79
C GLU A 76 2.23 9.42 -16.38
N ASN A 77 1.92 9.53 -17.68
CA ASN A 77 1.88 10.80 -18.39
C ASN A 77 0.52 11.51 -18.34
N GLN A 78 -0.49 10.88 -17.71
CA GLN A 78 -1.83 11.44 -17.56
C GLN A 78 -2.12 11.83 -16.12
N SER A 79 -2.99 12.82 -15.92
CA SER A 79 -3.49 13.11 -14.57
C SER A 79 -4.52 12.06 -14.15
N ALA A 80 -4.57 11.75 -12.85
CA ALA A 80 -5.53 10.80 -12.31
C ALA A 80 -6.98 11.23 -12.53
N GLU A 81 -7.26 12.54 -12.67
CA GLU A 81 -8.59 13.07 -12.99
C GLU A 81 -9.05 12.68 -14.39
N ASN A 82 -8.15 12.68 -15.38
CA ASN A 82 -8.47 12.25 -16.74
C ASN A 82 -8.78 10.75 -16.81
N GLU A 83 -8.18 9.98 -15.93
CA GLU A 83 -8.41 8.55 -15.79
C GLU A 83 -9.63 8.23 -14.91
N ALA A 84 -10.10 9.20 -14.11
CA ALA A 84 -11.13 9.00 -13.07
C ALA A 84 -12.41 8.33 -13.59
N VAL A 85 -12.90 8.72 -14.77
CA VAL A 85 -14.13 8.14 -15.37
C VAL A 85 -13.93 6.66 -15.68
N SER A 86 -12.76 6.29 -16.20
CA SER A 86 -12.43 4.90 -16.53
C SER A 86 -12.24 4.07 -15.25
N ILE A 87 -11.59 4.65 -14.23
CA ILE A 87 -11.42 4.01 -12.92
C ILE A 87 -12.79 3.81 -12.25
N GLU A 88 -13.68 4.84 -12.29
CA GLU A 88 -15.04 4.73 -11.76
C GLU A 88 -15.82 3.58 -12.41
N GLY A 89 -15.68 3.40 -13.72
CA GLY A 89 -16.27 2.29 -14.46
C GLY A 89 -15.76 0.91 -14.04
N LEU A 90 -14.60 0.81 -13.42
CA LEU A 90 -14.01 -0.45 -12.96
C LEU A 90 -14.35 -0.76 -11.49
N VAL A 91 -14.15 0.21 -10.59
CA VAL A 91 -14.21 -0.01 -9.15
C VAL A 91 -15.41 0.64 -8.46
N GLY A 92 -16.21 1.42 -9.18
CA GLY A 92 -17.31 2.19 -8.62
C GLY A 92 -16.90 3.58 -8.15
N LYS A 93 -17.90 4.45 -7.97
CA LYS A 93 -17.70 5.88 -7.71
C LYS A 93 -16.95 6.18 -6.41
N GLY A 94 -17.29 5.51 -5.32
CA GLY A 94 -16.67 5.72 -4.00
C GLY A 94 -15.18 5.39 -4.01
N PRO A 95 -14.81 4.12 -4.29
CA PRO A 95 -13.42 3.69 -4.40
C PRO A 95 -12.59 4.49 -5.41
N ALA A 96 -13.19 4.85 -6.56
CA ALA A 96 -12.52 5.66 -7.58
C ALA A 96 -12.15 7.06 -7.06
N ALA A 97 -13.08 7.75 -6.39
CA ALA A 97 -12.83 9.08 -5.85
C ALA A 97 -11.71 9.06 -4.79
N GLU A 98 -11.73 8.08 -3.88
CA GLU A 98 -10.69 7.92 -2.87
C GLU A 98 -9.33 7.61 -3.52
N PHE A 99 -9.30 6.72 -4.51
CA PHE A 99 -8.07 6.36 -5.22
C PHE A 99 -7.48 7.53 -6.00
N VAL A 100 -8.29 8.30 -6.74
CA VAL A 100 -7.84 9.49 -7.47
C VAL A 100 -7.24 10.53 -6.53
N ALA A 101 -7.88 10.79 -5.38
CA ALA A 101 -7.33 11.67 -4.36
C ALA A 101 -5.97 11.18 -3.86
N PHE A 102 -5.86 9.88 -3.56
CA PHE A 102 -4.60 9.27 -3.13
C PHE A 102 -3.50 9.35 -4.19
N VAL A 103 -3.81 9.06 -5.46
CA VAL A 103 -2.83 9.11 -6.57
C VAL A 103 -2.32 10.53 -6.81
N ASN A 104 -3.18 11.54 -6.66
CA ASN A 104 -2.76 12.94 -6.76
C ASN A 104 -1.73 13.32 -5.68
N ILE A 105 -1.94 12.83 -4.45
CA ILE A 105 -0.96 12.98 -3.38
C ILE A 105 0.31 12.19 -3.71
N TRP A 106 0.16 10.93 -4.12
CA TRP A 106 1.27 10.03 -4.45
C TRP A 106 2.19 10.59 -5.54
N ARG A 107 1.61 11.16 -6.62
CA ARG A 107 2.38 11.77 -7.72
C ARG A 107 3.14 13.02 -7.26
N LYS A 108 2.56 13.83 -6.37
CA LYS A 108 3.24 15.00 -5.78
C LYS A 108 4.40 14.62 -4.86
N ILE A 109 4.33 13.47 -4.22
CA ILE A 109 5.40 12.96 -3.34
C ILE A 109 6.66 12.59 -4.12
N GLY A 110 6.54 12.29 -5.42
CA GLY A 110 7.70 12.13 -6.30
C GLY A 110 8.61 13.36 -6.36
N ASP A 111 8.07 14.52 -6.01
CA ASP A 111 8.77 15.82 -5.94
C ASP A 111 9.37 16.11 -4.54
N ILE A 112 9.20 15.21 -3.54
CA ILE A 112 9.84 15.38 -2.23
C ILE A 112 11.34 15.24 -2.39
N ASP A 113 12.04 16.25 -1.92
CA ASP A 113 13.49 16.25 -1.89
C ASP A 113 13.99 15.21 -0.88
N LEU A 114 14.36 14.03 -1.40
CA LEU A 114 14.95 12.97 -0.58
C LEU A 114 16.25 13.41 0.08
N GLN A 115 16.97 14.36 -0.52
CA GLN A 115 18.21 14.87 0.01
C GLN A 115 17.97 15.69 1.27
N GLU A 116 16.89 16.48 1.32
CA GLU A 116 16.50 17.23 2.53
C GLU A 116 16.22 16.28 3.69
N ILE A 117 15.53 15.14 3.44
CA ILE A 117 15.29 14.13 4.48
C ILE A 117 16.58 13.44 4.92
N ILE A 118 17.54 13.23 4.01
CA ILE A 118 18.82 12.58 4.34
C ILE A 118 19.69 13.52 5.15
N ASP A 119 19.73 14.80 4.79
CA ASP A 119 20.62 15.80 5.39
C ASP A 119 20.12 16.26 6.77
N ASP A 120 18.79 16.37 6.95
CA ASP A 120 18.19 16.79 8.22
C ASP A 120 16.88 16.02 8.53
N PRO A 121 16.97 14.73 8.87
CA PRO A 121 15.81 13.91 9.12
C PRO A 121 14.95 14.36 10.33
N ASP A 122 15.57 15.09 11.26
CA ASP A 122 14.90 15.58 12.48
C ASP A 122 14.05 16.82 12.23
N ASN A 123 14.32 17.61 11.21
CA ASN A 123 13.59 18.85 10.92
C ASN A 123 12.91 18.85 9.54
N ALA A 124 13.21 17.91 8.66
CA ALA A 124 12.55 17.80 7.35
C ALA A 124 11.02 17.89 7.48
N PRO A 125 10.32 18.60 6.59
CA PRO A 125 8.89 18.86 6.69
C PRO A 125 8.07 17.57 6.57
N ILE A 126 7.12 17.38 7.49
CA ILE A 126 6.20 16.23 7.51
C ILE A 126 4.87 16.70 6.90
N PRO A 127 4.30 15.94 5.95
CA PRO A 127 2.96 16.22 5.46
C PRO A 127 1.91 16.11 6.56
N ASP A 128 0.93 17.03 6.59
CA ASP A 128 -0.16 17.00 7.56
C ASP A 128 -1.17 15.86 7.31
N ASP A 129 -1.33 15.46 6.04
CA ASP A 129 -2.28 14.41 5.64
C ASP A 129 -1.70 13.01 5.91
N PRO A 130 -2.39 12.14 6.69
CA PRO A 130 -1.97 10.77 6.93
C PRO A 130 -1.78 9.92 5.66
N ALA A 131 -2.59 10.18 4.61
CA ALA A 131 -2.42 9.48 3.33
C ALA A 131 -1.12 9.90 2.64
N ALA A 132 -0.76 11.19 2.74
CA ALA A 132 0.52 11.70 2.26
C ALA A 132 1.70 11.10 3.03
N GLN A 133 1.63 11.04 4.37
CA GLN A 133 2.66 10.41 5.21
C GLN A 133 2.84 8.93 4.83
N TYR A 134 1.74 8.20 4.63
CA TYR A 134 1.77 6.81 4.21
C TYR A 134 2.43 6.62 2.84
N ALA A 135 2.10 7.49 1.90
CA ALA A 135 2.68 7.47 0.55
C ALA A 135 4.19 7.81 0.58
N VAL A 136 4.61 8.78 1.42
CA VAL A 136 6.04 9.07 1.69
C VAL A 136 6.74 7.83 2.23
N ALA A 137 6.18 7.17 3.23
CA ALA A 137 6.74 5.95 3.80
C ALA A 137 6.95 4.86 2.74
N GLY A 138 5.97 4.66 1.84
CA GLY A 138 6.10 3.73 0.72
C GLY A 138 7.18 4.15 -0.29
N HIS A 139 7.36 5.45 -0.53
CA HIS A 139 8.41 5.96 -1.40
C HIS A 139 9.80 5.76 -0.78
N LEU A 140 9.98 6.15 0.50
CA LEU A 140 11.24 5.99 1.23
C LEU A 140 11.64 4.50 1.34
N GLY A 141 10.70 3.60 1.65
CA GLY A 141 10.95 2.16 1.68
C GLY A 141 11.52 1.61 0.36
N ARG A 142 11.05 2.12 -0.78
CA ARG A 142 11.58 1.73 -2.10
C ARG A 142 12.94 2.34 -2.43
N LYS A 143 13.25 3.51 -1.89
CA LYS A 143 14.51 4.24 -2.13
C LYS A 143 15.57 3.98 -1.05
N ALA A 144 15.22 3.20 -0.02
CA ALA A 144 16.14 2.88 1.06
C ALA A 144 17.37 2.12 0.56
N THR A 145 18.53 2.54 1.06
CA THR A 145 19.85 1.95 0.84
C THR A 145 20.55 1.82 2.19
N LYS A 146 21.70 1.15 2.23
CA LYS A 146 22.50 1.04 3.47
C LYS A 146 22.91 2.40 4.04
N GLN A 147 23.08 3.42 3.20
CA GLN A 147 23.53 4.75 3.61
C GLN A 147 22.39 5.63 4.15
N ASN A 148 21.17 5.50 3.63
CA ASN A 148 20.08 6.42 3.96
C ASN A 148 18.99 5.81 4.86
N LEU A 149 19.02 4.50 5.13
CA LEU A 149 18.00 3.82 5.93
C LEU A 149 17.82 4.46 7.31
N GLY A 150 18.90 4.84 7.98
CA GLY A 150 18.85 5.49 9.30
C GLY A 150 18.08 6.82 9.26
N ALA A 151 18.42 7.69 8.31
CA ALA A 151 17.73 8.98 8.12
C ALA A 151 16.24 8.78 7.84
N PHE A 152 15.88 7.80 7.00
CA PHE A 152 14.50 7.49 6.70
C PHE A 152 13.72 6.96 7.91
N ILE A 153 14.33 6.13 8.74
CA ILE A 153 13.74 5.65 9.99
C ILE A 153 13.50 6.84 10.94
N THR A 154 14.47 7.71 11.15
CA THR A 154 14.37 8.90 12.00
C THR A 154 13.21 9.79 11.54
N PHE A 155 13.15 10.11 10.25
CA PHE A 155 12.07 10.92 9.68
C PHE A 155 10.69 10.27 9.89
N LEU A 156 10.56 8.98 9.58
CA LEU A 156 9.28 8.27 9.64
C LEU A 156 8.78 8.06 11.08
N ASN A 157 9.67 7.91 12.05
CA ASN A 157 9.30 7.86 13.47
C ASN A 157 8.63 9.15 13.96
N ARG A 158 8.92 10.29 13.33
CA ARG A 158 8.24 11.57 13.59
C ARG A 158 6.84 11.61 12.99
N CYS A 159 6.57 10.86 11.92
CA CYS A 159 5.25 10.74 11.32
C CYS A 159 4.36 9.79 12.13
N SER A 160 4.67 8.50 12.09
CA SER A 160 4.04 7.44 12.86
C SER A 160 4.95 6.23 12.90
N PRO A 161 5.11 5.58 14.07
CA PRO A 161 5.87 4.33 14.18
C PRO A 161 5.42 3.24 13.19
N GLU A 162 4.12 3.15 12.91
CA GLU A 162 3.56 2.19 11.96
C GLU A 162 4.08 2.41 10.53
N PHE A 163 4.32 3.67 10.15
CA PHE A 163 4.86 4.00 8.83
C PHE A 163 6.34 3.65 8.73
N ALA A 164 7.10 3.84 9.81
CA ALA A 164 8.49 3.39 9.88
C ALA A 164 8.60 1.87 9.75
N ILE A 165 7.76 1.12 10.47
CA ILE A 165 7.71 -0.35 10.38
C ILE A 165 7.46 -0.80 8.95
N LYS A 166 6.43 -0.22 8.34
CA LYS A 166 6.06 -0.55 6.97
C LYS A 166 7.19 -0.28 5.99
N ALA A 167 7.80 0.90 6.05
CA ALA A 167 8.89 1.29 5.17
C ALA A 167 10.12 0.38 5.32
N VAL A 168 10.50 0.06 6.57
CA VAL A 168 11.61 -0.85 6.86
C VAL A 168 11.31 -2.27 6.39
N ARG A 169 10.08 -2.77 6.58
CA ARG A 169 9.64 -4.07 6.08
C ARG A 169 9.72 -4.14 4.56
N ASP A 170 9.17 -3.16 3.85
CA ASP A 170 9.20 -3.07 2.39
C ASP A 170 10.65 -2.99 1.87
N ALA A 171 11.50 -2.19 2.52
CA ALA A 171 12.91 -2.06 2.17
C ALA A 171 13.68 -3.38 2.33
N THR A 172 13.50 -4.06 3.47
CA THR A 172 14.21 -5.32 3.78
C THR A 172 13.65 -6.54 3.03
N GLN A 173 12.43 -6.50 2.55
CA GLN A 173 11.90 -7.50 1.61
C GLN A 173 12.52 -7.35 0.22
N ARG A 174 12.79 -6.12 -0.22
CA ARG A 174 13.43 -5.83 -1.49
C ARG A 174 14.94 -6.11 -1.46
N ASP A 175 15.60 -5.77 -0.37
CA ASP A 175 17.04 -5.88 -0.18
C ASP A 175 17.34 -6.43 1.22
N GLU A 176 17.62 -7.73 1.30
CA GLU A 176 17.89 -8.42 2.56
C GLU A 176 19.16 -7.94 3.27
N ASP A 177 20.12 -7.38 2.51
CA ASP A 177 21.36 -6.85 3.06
C ASP A 177 21.13 -5.66 4.02
N LEU A 178 19.99 -4.97 3.91
CA LEU A 178 19.62 -3.90 4.83
C LEU A 178 19.42 -4.39 6.26
N LYS A 179 19.10 -5.66 6.46
CA LYS A 179 18.98 -6.30 7.78
C LYS A 179 20.29 -6.35 8.56
N CYS A 180 21.42 -6.18 7.87
CA CYS A 180 22.75 -6.16 8.47
C CYS A 180 23.22 -4.75 8.86
N THR A 181 22.44 -3.71 8.59
CA THR A 181 22.79 -2.32 8.93
C THR A 181 22.57 -2.04 10.42
N GLU A 182 23.39 -1.15 10.99
CA GLU A 182 23.24 -0.70 12.38
C GLU A 182 21.86 -0.08 12.61
N ALA A 183 21.40 0.78 11.69
CA ALA A 183 20.10 1.41 11.73
C ALA A 183 18.93 0.41 11.81
N TYR A 184 19.01 -0.71 11.08
CA TYR A 184 17.98 -1.76 11.17
C TYR A 184 18.04 -2.48 12.52
N LEU A 185 19.23 -2.76 13.02
CA LEU A 185 19.43 -3.48 14.30
C LEU A 185 18.96 -2.64 15.48
N GLU A 186 19.20 -1.33 15.46
CA GLU A 186 18.68 -0.38 16.44
C GLU A 186 17.16 -0.28 16.38
N PHE A 187 16.60 -0.05 15.19
CA PHE A 187 15.15 -0.02 14.97
C PHE A 187 14.47 -1.29 15.48
N LYS A 188 15.04 -2.45 15.19
CA LYS A 188 14.48 -3.73 15.66
C LYS A 188 14.52 -3.87 17.19
N ARG A 189 15.53 -3.34 17.85
CA ARG A 189 15.67 -3.35 19.32
C ARG A 189 14.58 -2.50 19.96
N ASP A 190 14.44 -1.26 19.48
CA ASP A 190 13.43 -0.33 19.96
C ASP A 190 12.00 -0.88 19.77
N PHE A 191 11.80 -1.63 18.69
CA PHE A 191 10.51 -2.25 18.38
C PHE A 191 10.15 -3.45 19.26
N ILE A 192 11.14 -4.22 19.67
CA ILE A 192 10.94 -5.35 20.61
C ILE A 192 10.58 -4.79 21.99
N ASP A 193 11.21 -3.71 22.42
CA ASP A 193 10.94 -3.07 23.72
C ASP A 193 9.53 -2.47 23.80
N ILE A 194 9.00 -1.94 22.69
CA ILE A 194 7.62 -1.44 22.62
C ILE A 194 6.58 -2.58 22.70
N ASN A 195 6.83 -3.72 22.09
CA ASN A 195 5.92 -4.88 22.12
C ASN A 195 5.96 -5.67 23.44
N ILE A 196 6.98 -5.51 24.27
CA ILE A 196 7.06 -6.13 25.60
C ILE A 196 6.37 -5.25 26.66
N ALA A 197 6.19 -3.94 26.38
CA ALA A 197 5.57 -2.99 27.29
C ALA A 197 4.05 -2.78 27.07
N ALA A 198 3.45 -3.39 26.05
CA ALA A 198 2.02 -3.38 25.73
C ALA A 198 1.35 -4.70 26.05
#